data_472635fc425b811c241f956d052e5ffa
#
_entry.id   472635fc425b811c241f956d052e5ffa
#
_cell.length_a   1.000
_cell.length_b   1.000
_cell.length_c   1.000
_cell.angle_alpha   90.00
_cell.angle_beta   90.00
_cell.angle_gamma   90.00
#
_symmetry.space_group_name_H-M   'P 1'
#
loop_
_entity.id
_entity.type
_entity.pdbx_description
1 polymer ?
#
loop_
_entity_poly.entity_id
_entity_poly.type
_entity_poly.pdbx_seq_one_letter_code
_entity_poly.pdbx_strand_id
1 'polypeptide(L)'
;DVYKRQEIEGRTVLDLFAGSGQLGIEALSRGAKEAYFIDSAAVSIKAVRENLKSTGLEANARVVNMPFSAFLKSTRAVFDIAILDPPYNYKIIQKALPHLVEKMSENGVIICEHEKECVLPHDIGRYEIVKVLRHSRTSVTIYRPKQTDDEDSGKEPEA
;
A
#
# COMPACT_ATOMS: atom_id res chain seq x y z
N ASP A 1 11.56 -4.21 -10.68
CA ASP A 1 10.78 -4.87 -9.66
C ASP A 1 10.38 -3.88 -8.56
N VAL A 2 9.07 -3.70 -8.39
CA VAL A 2 8.51 -2.75 -7.43
C VAL A 2 8.74 -3.19 -5.99
N TYR A 3 8.85 -4.51 -5.76
CA TYR A 3 8.91 -5.12 -4.44
C TYR A 3 10.32 -5.60 -4.10
N LYS A 4 11.24 -4.68 -4.01
CA LYS A 4 12.61 -5.04 -3.62
C LYS A 4 12.64 -5.41 -2.14
N ARG A 5 13.29 -6.53 -1.82
CA ARG A 5 13.40 -7.03 -0.45
C ARG A 5 13.93 -6.00 0.54
N GLN A 6 14.91 -5.21 0.13
CA GLN A 6 15.52 -4.17 0.96
C GLN A 6 14.54 -3.07 1.38
N GLU A 7 13.52 -2.82 0.56
CA GLU A 7 12.49 -1.82 0.85
C GLU A 7 11.36 -2.38 1.72
N ILE A 8 11.25 -3.70 1.84
CA ILE A 8 10.16 -4.38 2.55
C ILE A 8 10.60 -4.83 3.95
N GLU A 9 11.87 -5.21 4.09
CA GLU A 9 12.36 -5.79 5.34
C GLU A 9 12.16 -4.87 6.53
N GLY A 10 11.55 -5.42 7.59
CA GLY A 10 11.29 -4.69 8.84
C GLY A 10 10.14 -3.69 8.78
N ARG A 11 9.42 -3.61 7.67
CA ARG A 11 8.36 -2.62 7.47
C ARG A 11 6.97 -3.17 7.75
N THR A 12 6.05 -2.29 8.11
CA THR A 12 4.62 -2.61 8.27
C THR A 12 3.91 -2.35 6.95
N VAL A 13 3.26 -3.40 6.42
CA VAL A 13 2.63 -3.40 5.11
C VAL A 13 1.12 -3.45 5.23
N LEU A 14 0.43 -2.67 4.41
CA LEU A 14 -1.03 -2.71 4.29
C LEU A 14 -1.41 -3.24 2.91
N ASP A 15 -2.15 -4.34 2.87
CA ASP A 15 -2.79 -4.88 1.68
C ASP A 15 -4.28 -4.53 1.77
N LEU A 16 -4.65 -3.39 1.19
CA LEU A 16 -5.97 -2.76 1.45
C LEU A 16 -7.13 -3.46 0.75
N PHE A 17 -6.86 -4.19 -0.32
CA PHE A 17 -7.84 -4.98 -1.06
C PHE A 17 -7.26 -6.38 -1.24
N ALA A 18 -7.18 -7.11 -0.14
CA ALA A 18 -6.31 -8.27 -0.04
C ALA A 18 -6.65 -9.43 -0.99
N GLY A 19 -7.93 -9.64 -1.31
CA GLY A 19 -8.33 -10.78 -2.12
C GLY A 19 -7.89 -12.09 -1.50
N SER A 20 -7.01 -12.82 -2.18
CA SER A 20 -6.41 -14.06 -1.66
C SER A 20 -5.20 -13.82 -0.75
N GLY A 21 -4.72 -12.57 -0.67
CA GLY A 21 -3.61 -12.19 0.18
C GLY A 21 -2.24 -12.34 -0.43
N GLN A 22 -2.13 -12.58 -1.73
CA GLN A 22 -0.84 -12.84 -2.39
C GLN A 22 0.19 -11.75 -2.17
N LEU A 23 -0.21 -10.49 -2.31
CA LEU A 23 0.73 -9.36 -2.21
C LEU A 23 1.25 -9.17 -0.78
N GLY A 24 0.36 -9.22 0.20
CA GLY A 24 0.76 -9.13 1.62
C GLY A 24 1.59 -10.33 2.07
N ILE A 25 1.25 -11.52 1.60
CA ILE A 25 2.01 -12.73 1.90
C ILE A 25 3.41 -12.66 1.28
N GLU A 26 3.51 -12.17 0.05
CA GLU A 26 4.80 -11.94 -0.61
C GLU A 26 5.65 -10.96 0.21
N ALA A 27 5.04 -9.90 0.71
CA ALA A 27 5.75 -8.94 1.56
C ALA A 27 6.27 -9.59 2.84
N LEU A 28 5.44 -10.42 3.50
CA LEU A 28 5.87 -11.14 4.70
C LEU A 28 7.03 -12.11 4.39
N SER A 29 6.97 -12.80 3.25
CA SER A 29 8.04 -13.72 2.84
C SER A 29 9.35 -13.01 2.55
N ARG A 30 9.29 -11.72 2.21
CA ARG A 30 10.45 -10.87 1.96
C ARG A 30 10.92 -10.11 3.20
N GLY A 31 10.36 -10.41 4.35
CA GLY A 31 10.84 -9.88 5.63
C GLY A 31 10.08 -8.71 6.20
N ALA A 32 8.87 -8.43 5.72
CA ALA A 32 8.02 -7.43 6.36
C ALA A 32 7.82 -7.78 7.84
N LYS A 33 7.85 -6.76 8.68
CA LYS A 33 7.64 -6.93 10.12
C LYS A 33 6.22 -7.40 10.42
N GLU A 34 5.25 -6.84 9.73
CA GLU A 34 3.83 -7.11 9.92
C GLU A 34 3.09 -6.77 8.64
N ALA A 35 2.05 -7.50 8.32
CA ALA A 35 1.17 -7.18 7.20
C ALA A 35 -0.29 -7.21 7.63
N TYR A 36 -1.03 -6.17 7.23
CA TYR A 36 -2.47 -6.06 7.42
C TYR A 36 -3.17 -6.44 6.14
N PHE A 37 -4.15 -7.32 6.24
CA PHE A 37 -4.93 -7.79 5.10
C PHE A 37 -6.38 -7.36 5.30
N ILE A 38 -6.84 -6.46 4.46
CA ILE A 38 -8.19 -5.90 4.57
C ILE A 38 -9.01 -6.30 3.35
N ASP A 39 -10.20 -6.81 3.59
CA ASP A 39 -11.15 -7.11 2.53
C ASP A 39 -12.55 -7.11 3.11
N SER A 40 -13.53 -6.66 2.32
CA SER A 40 -14.94 -6.66 2.73
C SER A 40 -15.63 -7.99 2.50
N ALA A 41 -15.08 -8.86 1.65
CA ALA A 41 -15.68 -10.14 1.30
C ALA A 41 -15.23 -11.26 2.23
N ALA A 42 -16.17 -11.94 2.86
CA ALA A 42 -15.87 -13.05 3.76
C ALA A 42 -15.11 -14.18 3.06
N VAL A 43 -15.40 -14.43 1.78
CA VAL A 43 -14.72 -15.46 1.00
C VAL A 43 -13.24 -15.11 0.79
N SER A 44 -12.93 -13.84 0.58
CA SER A 44 -11.55 -13.37 0.48
C SER A 44 -10.80 -13.56 1.80
N ILE A 45 -11.42 -13.17 2.89
CA ILE A 45 -10.82 -13.31 4.24
C ILE A 45 -10.51 -14.77 4.55
N LYS A 46 -11.42 -15.68 4.20
CA LYS A 46 -11.17 -17.10 4.36
C LYS A 46 -9.95 -17.56 3.56
N ALA A 47 -9.86 -17.13 2.32
CA ALA A 47 -8.73 -17.47 1.44
C ALA A 47 -7.41 -16.92 2.01
N VAL A 48 -7.40 -15.68 2.48
CA VAL A 48 -6.21 -15.08 3.13
C VAL A 48 -5.75 -15.93 4.30
N ARG A 49 -6.68 -16.31 5.19
CA ARG A 49 -6.35 -17.10 6.38
C ARG A 49 -5.79 -18.47 6.01
N GLU A 50 -6.37 -19.13 5.02
CA GLU A 50 -5.89 -20.42 4.54
C GLU A 50 -4.49 -20.31 3.93
N ASN A 51 -4.24 -19.27 3.13
CA ASN A 51 -2.95 -19.03 2.51
C ASN A 51 -1.88 -18.66 3.52
N LEU A 52 -2.21 -17.88 4.53
CA LEU A 52 -1.29 -17.58 5.63
C LEU A 52 -0.89 -18.83 6.40
N LYS A 53 -1.86 -19.69 6.68
CA LYS A 53 -1.62 -20.95 7.39
C LYS A 53 -0.71 -21.87 6.58
N SER A 54 -1.01 -22.04 5.28
CA SER A 54 -0.23 -22.93 4.42
C SER A 54 1.21 -22.46 4.21
N THR A 55 1.45 -21.16 4.29
CA THR A 55 2.81 -20.58 4.15
C THR A 55 3.53 -20.41 5.49
N GLY A 56 2.84 -20.62 6.61
CA GLY A 56 3.43 -20.47 7.94
C GLY A 56 3.69 -19.03 8.35
N LEU A 57 3.01 -18.05 7.72
CA LEU A 57 3.27 -16.62 7.93
C LEU A 57 2.20 -15.92 8.79
N GLU A 58 1.31 -16.66 9.41
CA GLU A 58 0.17 -16.09 10.14
C GLU A 58 0.56 -15.32 11.41
N ALA A 59 1.72 -15.60 12.00
CA ALA A 59 2.14 -14.94 13.25
C ALA A 59 2.30 -13.43 13.10
N ASN A 60 2.70 -12.95 11.92
CA ASN A 60 2.95 -11.53 11.65
C ASN A 60 1.89 -10.92 10.75
N ALA A 61 0.72 -11.54 10.68
CA ALA A 61 -0.39 -11.08 9.86
C ALA A 61 -1.57 -10.64 10.71
N ARG A 62 -2.24 -9.57 10.28
CA ARG A 62 -3.50 -9.12 10.84
C ARG A 62 -4.54 -9.11 9.74
N VAL A 63 -5.59 -9.88 9.91
CA VAL A 63 -6.63 -10.07 8.88
C VAL A 63 -7.93 -9.44 9.38
N VAL A 64 -8.45 -8.49 8.63
CA VAL A 64 -9.61 -7.70 9.04
C VAL A 64 -10.68 -7.75 7.95
N ASN A 65 -11.86 -8.28 8.28
CA ASN A 65 -13.02 -8.30 7.40
C ASN A 65 -13.78 -6.98 7.57
N MET A 66 -13.50 -6.02 6.70
CA MET A 66 -14.05 -4.67 6.81
C MET A 66 -13.93 -3.95 5.47
N PRO A 67 -14.88 -3.06 5.12
CA PRO A 67 -14.67 -2.18 3.96
C PRO A 67 -13.47 -1.27 4.17
N PHE A 68 -12.77 -0.95 3.08
CA PHE A 68 -11.55 -0.13 3.16
C PHE A 68 -11.81 1.22 3.85
N SER A 69 -12.95 1.86 3.57
CA SER A 69 -13.28 3.16 4.14
C SER A 69 -13.44 3.10 5.65
N ALA A 70 -14.13 2.09 6.15
CA ALA A 70 -14.31 1.89 7.59
C ALA A 70 -12.97 1.58 8.27
N PHE A 71 -12.16 0.74 7.64
CA PHE A 71 -10.83 0.42 8.16
C PHE A 71 -9.95 1.66 8.27
N LEU A 72 -9.84 2.45 7.20
CA LEU A 72 -8.99 3.64 7.20
C LEU A 72 -9.44 4.69 8.20
N LYS A 73 -10.74 4.78 8.48
CA LYS A 73 -11.28 5.71 9.48
C LYS A 73 -11.00 5.25 10.91
N SER A 74 -10.99 3.94 11.15
CA SER A 74 -10.93 3.39 12.51
C SER A 74 -9.53 2.97 12.95
N THR A 75 -8.63 2.65 12.01
CA THR A 75 -7.31 2.15 12.38
C THR A 75 -6.43 3.22 13.02
N ARG A 76 -5.67 2.80 14.02
CA ARG A 76 -4.61 3.61 14.64
C ARG A 76 -3.23 3.20 14.16
N ALA A 77 -3.16 2.17 13.33
CA ALA A 77 -1.90 1.70 12.78
C ALA A 77 -1.34 2.72 11.78
N VAL A 78 -0.02 2.72 11.66
CA VAL A 78 0.71 3.54 10.70
C VAL A 78 1.47 2.58 9.78
N PHE A 79 1.39 2.82 8.49
CA PHE A 79 1.93 1.92 7.49
C PHE A 79 3.13 2.49 6.77
N ASP A 80 4.11 1.65 6.52
CA ASP A 80 5.31 2.02 5.76
C ASP A 80 5.11 1.77 4.27
N ILE A 81 4.35 0.73 3.93
CA ILE A 81 4.03 0.37 2.55
C ILE A 81 2.54 0.07 2.48
N ALA A 82 1.84 0.72 1.56
CA ALA A 82 0.44 0.41 1.28
C ALA A 82 0.30 -0.04 -0.17
N ILE A 83 -0.42 -1.14 -0.37
CA ILE A 83 -0.68 -1.74 -1.67
C ILE A 83 -2.17 -1.65 -1.94
N LEU A 84 -2.54 -1.02 -3.06
CA LEU A 84 -3.91 -0.85 -3.50
C LEU A 84 -4.10 -1.51 -4.87
N ASP A 85 -4.70 -2.70 -4.86
CA ASP A 85 -5.00 -3.45 -6.07
C ASP A 85 -6.47 -3.93 -6.02
N PRO A 86 -7.45 -3.02 -6.12
CA PRO A 86 -8.85 -3.40 -6.09
C PRO A 86 -9.25 -4.16 -7.36
N PRO A 87 -10.19 -5.14 -7.25
CA PRO A 87 -10.61 -5.95 -8.39
C PRO A 87 -11.29 -5.14 -9.49
N TYR A 88 -11.96 -4.05 -9.12
CA TYR A 88 -12.61 -3.12 -10.04
C TYR A 88 -12.25 -1.70 -9.64
N ASN A 89 -11.86 -0.88 -10.61
CA ASN A 89 -11.34 0.43 -10.32
C ASN A 89 -12.36 1.54 -10.62
N TYR A 90 -13.52 1.47 -9.97
CA TYR A 90 -14.57 2.51 -10.05
C TYR A 90 -14.24 3.67 -9.11
N LYS A 91 -13.12 4.33 -9.35
CA LYS A 91 -12.65 5.43 -8.51
C LYS A 91 -12.37 5.03 -7.05
N ILE A 92 -12.21 3.73 -6.79
CA ILE A 92 -11.96 3.22 -5.44
C ILE A 92 -10.62 3.72 -4.92
N ILE A 93 -9.58 3.69 -5.75
CA ILE A 93 -8.26 4.20 -5.37
C ILE A 93 -8.34 5.68 -5.05
N GLN A 94 -9.00 6.47 -5.91
CA GLN A 94 -9.18 7.91 -5.70
C GLN A 94 -9.92 8.22 -4.39
N LYS A 95 -10.86 7.36 -4.00
CA LYS A 95 -11.58 7.51 -2.73
C LYS A 95 -10.73 7.13 -1.52
N ALA A 96 -9.87 6.13 -1.67
CA ALA A 96 -9.02 5.63 -0.58
C ALA A 96 -7.85 6.56 -0.27
N LEU A 97 -7.21 7.12 -1.31
CA LEU A 97 -5.96 7.86 -1.17
C LEU A 97 -5.98 9.00 -0.16
N PRO A 98 -7.00 9.90 -0.13
CA PRO A 98 -6.99 10.99 0.83
C PRO A 98 -6.99 10.54 2.29
N HIS A 99 -7.62 9.41 2.59
CA HIS A 99 -7.64 8.85 3.95
C HIS A 99 -6.37 8.06 4.25
N LEU A 100 -5.85 7.37 3.24
CA LEU A 100 -4.66 6.54 3.38
C LEU A 100 -3.41 7.35 3.67
N VAL A 101 -3.23 8.50 3.01
CA VAL A 101 -2.02 9.31 3.20
C VAL A 101 -1.84 9.74 4.65
N GLU A 102 -2.93 9.88 5.41
CA GLU A 102 -2.89 10.23 6.82
C GLU A 102 -2.46 9.06 7.71
N LYS A 103 -2.47 7.84 7.18
CA LYS A 103 -2.08 6.63 7.91
C LYS A 103 -0.69 6.12 7.53
N MET A 104 0.03 6.88 6.72
CA MET A 104 1.37 6.50 6.27
C MET A 104 2.44 7.08 7.17
N SER A 105 3.51 6.33 7.37
CA SER A 105 4.69 6.80 8.09
C SER A 105 5.42 7.89 7.28
N GLU A 106 6.38 8.55 7.91
CA GLU A 106 7.08 9.70 7.33
C GLU A 106 7.69 9.40 5.95
N ASN A 107 8.27 8.22 5.77
CA ASN A 107 8.91 7.80 4.52
C ASN A 107 8.16 6.65 3.85
N GLY A 108 6.84 6.65 3.99
CA GLY A 108 6.01 5.59 3.44
C GLY A 108 5.94 5.62 1.92
N VAL A 109 5.55 4.49 1.34
CA VAL A 109 5.32 4.35 -0.10
C VAL A 109 3.94 3.76 -0.35
N ILE A 110 3.22 4.31 -1.34
CA ILE A 110 1.91 3.81 -1.74
C ILE A 110 2.03 3.28 -3.16
N ILE A 111 1.62 2.03 -3.36
CA ILE A 111 1.70 1.33 -4.63
C ILE A 111 0.28 1.03 -5.10
N CYS A 112 -0.11 1.60 -6.23
CA CYS A 112 -1.46 1.42 -6.79
C CYS A 112 -1.36 0.65 -8.10
N GLU A 113 -2.05 -0.48 -8.19
CA GLU A 113 -2.22 -1.19 -9.44
C GLU A 113 -3.61 -0.88 -9.98
N HIS A 114 -3.71 -0.45 -11.23
CA HIS A 114 -4.95 0.04 -11.81
C HIS A 114 -4.98 -0.14 -13.32
N GLU A 115 -6.17 0.01 -13.89
CA GLU A 115 -6.34 -0.01 -15.33
C GLU A 115 -5.61 1.18 -15.95
N LYS A 116 -5.14 1.00 -17.20
CA LYS A 116 -4.40 2.01 -17.95
C LYS A 116 -5.14 3.33 -18.08
N GLU A 117 -6.46 3.24 -18.26
CA GLU A 117 -7.36 4.38 -18.47
C GLU A 117 -7.66 5.14 -17.17
N CYS A 118 -7.34 4.55 -16.04
CA CYS A 118 -7.57 5.19 -14.74
C CYS A 118 -6.59 6.33 -14.54
N VAL A 119 -7.11 7.53 -14.32
CA VAL A 119 -6.30 8.72 -14.06
C VAL A 119 -6.26 8.97 -12.56
N LEU A 120 -5.08 8.86 -11.99
CA LEU A 120 -4.86 9.15 -10.58
C LEU A 120 -4.30 10.56 -10.41
N PRO A 121 -4.65 11.26 -9.32
CA PRO A 121 -4.11 12.61 -9.10
C PRO A 121 -2.60 12.57 -8.87
N HIS A 122 -1.90 13.56 -9.42
CA HIS A 122 -0.43 13.65 -9.25
C HIS A 122 -0.06 13.89 -7.79
N ASP A 123 -0.82 14.71 -7.11
CA ASP A 123 -0.56 15.11 -5.72
C ASP A 123 -1.73 14.76 -4.82
N ILE A 124 -1.45 14.19 -3.66
CA ILE A 124 -2.43 13.95 -2.60
C ILE A 124 -1.79 14.26 -1.26
N GLY A 125 -2.25 15.35 -0.61
CA GLY A 125 -1.64 15.80 0.63
C GLY A 125 -0.15 16.01 0.43
N ARG A 126 0.66 15.36 1.26
CA ARG A 126 2.11 15.46 1.16
C ARG A 126 2.74 14.42 0.20
N TYR A 127 1.91 13.63 -0.49
CA TYR A 127 2.36 12.60 -1.43
C TYR A 127 2.28 13.08 -2.87
N GLU A 128 3.16 12.57 -3.71
CA GLU A 128 3.16 12.81 -5.15
C GLU A 128 3.54 11.56 -5.91
N ILE A 129 3.11 11.46 -7.16
CA ILE A 129 3.52 10.37 -8.04
C ILE A 129 5.00 10.52 -8.36
N VAL A 130 5.79 9.48 -8.09
CA VAL A 130 7.22 9.46 -8.41
C VAL A 130 7.54 8.50 -9.55
N LYS A 131 6.66 7.56 -9.85
CA LYS A 131 6.89 6.58 -10.89
C LYS A 131 5.58 5.98 -11.38
N VAL A 132 5.50 5.73 -12.69
CA VAL A 132 4.41 4.98 -13.30
C VAL A 132 5.03 3.90 -14.18
N LEU A 133 4.71 2.64 -13.89
CA LEU A 133 5.15 1.48 -14.66
C LEU A 133 3.98 1.01 -15.51
N ARG A 134 4.11 1.11 -16.83
CA ARG A 134 3.05 0.74 -17.77
C ARG A 134 3.26 -0.67 -18.29
N HIS A 135 2.22 -1.47 -18.19
CA HIS A 135 2.13 -2.79 -18.79
C HIS A 135 1.05 -2.78 -19.90
N SER A 136 0.77 -3.91 -20.52
CA SER A 136 -0.16 -3.94 -21.65
C SER A 136 -1.57 -3.45 -21.32
N ARG A 137 -2.12 -3.84 -20.17
CA ARG A 137 -3.49 -3.53 -19.75
C ARG A 137 -3.58 -2.76 -18.44
N THR A 138 -2.55 -2.84 -17.64
CA THR A 138 -2.53 -2.22 -16.31
C THR A 138 -1.33 -1.30 -16.16
N SER A 139 -1.40 -0.45 -15.16
CA SER A 139 -0.29 0.40 -14.74
C SER A 139 -0.10 0.27 -13.24
N VAL A 140 1.14 0.45 -12.80
CA VAL A 140 1.47 0.56 -11.39
C VAL A 140 1.95 1.98 -11.13
N THR A 141 1.24 2.69 -10.28
CA THR A 141 1.59 4.05 -9.90
C THR A 141 2.13 4.06 -8.48
N ILE A 142 3.28 4.70 -8.30
CA ILE A 142 3.96 4.76 -7.01
C ILE A 142 3.96 6.20 -6.51
N TYR A 143 3.46 6.39 -5.29
CA TYR A 143 3.48 7.66 -4.56
C TYR A 143 4.51 7.62 -3.45
N ARG A 144 5.23 8.72 -3.28
CA ARG A 144 6.10 8.94 -2.14
C ARG A 144 5.90 10.34 -1.58
N PRO A 145 6.29 10.61 -0.35
CA PRO A 145 6.19 11.97 0.18
C PRO A 145 7.00 12.95 -0.65
N LYS A 146 6.46 14.15 -0.83
CA LYS A 146 7.18 15.25 -1.47
C LYS A 146 8.40 15.61 -0.62
N GLN A 147 9.49 16.01 -1.28
CA GLN A 147 10.61 16.58 -0.58
C GLN A 147 10.18 17.91 0.03
N THR A 148 10.51 18.11 1.31
CA THR A 148 10.15 19.34 2.00
C THR A 148 11.18 20.44 1.69
N ASP A 149 10.74 21.70 1.75
CA ASP A 149 11.63 22.85 1.58
C ASP A 149 12.76 22.85 2.61
N ASP A 150 12.53 22.26 3.78
CA ASP A 150 13.54 22.11 4.84
C ASP A 150 14.69 21.19 4.42
N GLU A 151 14.42 20.16 3.60
CA GLU A 151 15.47 19.32 3.03
C GLU A 151 16.30 20.06 1.99
N ASP A 152 15.65 20.91 1.20
CA ASP A 152 16.32 21.75 0.23
C ASP A 152 17.13 22.88 0.91
N SER A 153 16.61 23.43 2.01
CA SER A 153 17.32 24.47 2.77
C SER A 153 18.52 23.91 3.56
N GLY A 154 18.53 22.60 3.85
CA GLY A 154 19.67 21.93 4.46
C GLY A 154 20.87 21.74 3.52
N LYS A 155 20.68 21.96 2.23
CA LYS A 155 21.75 22.04 1.26
C LYS A 155 22.16 23.50 1.10
N GLU A 156 22.98 23.97 2.01
CA GLU A 156 23.51 25.32 1.84
C GLU A 156 24.21 25.41 0.48
N PRO A 157 23.89 26.46 -0.30
CA PRO A 157 24.72 26.75 -1.46
C PRO A 157 26.13 27.04 -0.94
N GLU A 158 27.06 26.27 -1.37
CA GLU A 158 28.45 26.54 -1.08
C GLU A 158 28.78 27.98 -1.58
N ALA A 159 29.05 28.84 -0.64
CA ALA A 159 29.46 30.17 -0.96
C ALA A 159 30.86 30.14 -1.62
#